data_19fc9b981e1b2629e4a9e52bae1a5359
#
_entry.id   19fc9b981e1b2629e4a9e52bae1a5359
#
_cell.length_a   1.000
_cell.length_b   1.000
_cell.length_c   1.000
_cell.angle_alpha   90.00
_cell.angle_beta   90.00
_cell.angle_gamma   90.00
#
_symmetry.space_group_name_H-M   'P 1'
#
loop_
_entity.id
_entity.type
_entity.pdbx_description
1 polymer ?
#
loop_
_entity_poly.entity_id
_entity_poly.type
_entity_poly.pdbx_seq_one_letter_code
_entity_poly.pdbx_strand_id
1 'polypeptide(L)' 'MKAVEIFMIRKSFRPNSSEAIRQEAEDMINEKHYQGYRLINVDFDVADNAGYIYAFITMKRPNTY' A
#
# COMPACT_ATOMS: atom_id res chain seq x y z
N MET A 1 -2.98 9.38 20.21
CA MET A 1 -2.83 9.83 18.81
C MET A 1 -2.01 8.83 18.02
N LYS A 2 -2.46 8.44 16.85
CA LYS A 2 -1.77 7.43 16.06
C LYS A 2 -0.76 8.10 15.14
N ALA A 3 0.50 7.67 15.24
CA ALA A 3 1.57 8.23 14.41
C ALA A 3 1.66 7.54 13.05
N VAL A 4 1.12 6.33 12.94
CA VAL A 4 1.30 5.47 11.76
C VAL A 4 -0.04 4.97 11.28
N GLU A 5 -0.16 4.85 9.97
CA GLU A 5 -1.36 4.28 9.35
C GLU A 5 -0.93 3.24 8.33
N ILE A 6 -1.68 2.14 8.26
CA ILE A 6 -1.40 1.07 7.30
C ILE A 6 -2.52 1.04 6.28
N PHE A 7 -2.16 1.18 5.01
CA PHE A 7 -3.09 1.10 3.89
C PHE A 7 -2.94 -0.26 3.24
N MET A 8 -4.06 -0.85 2.83
CA MET A 8 -4.04 -2.15 2.19
C MET A 8 -4.67 -2.06 0.81
N ILE A 9 -4.01 -2.70 -0.16
CA ILE A 9 -4.55 -2.87 -1.50
C ILE A 9 -4.70 -4.37 -1.71
N ARG A 10 -5.84 -4.79 -2.27
CA ARG A 10 -6.09 -6.19 -2.58
C ARG A 10 -6.51 -6.31 -4.03
N LYS A 11 -5.92 -7.28 -4.72
CA LYS A 11 -6.28 -7.57 -6.12
C LYS A 11 -6.39 -9.06 -6.33
N SER A 12 -7.23 -9.47 -7.27
CA SER A 12 -7.29 -10.88 -7.68
C SER A 12 -5.94 -11.27 -8.29
N PHE A 13 -5.47 -12.45 -7.95
CA PHE A 13 -4.19 -12.93 -8.45
C PHE A 13 -4.36 -13.43 -9.88
N ARG A 14 -3.81 -12.71 -10.83
CA ARG A 14 -3.87 -13.01 -12.26
C ARG A 14 -2.50 -12.76 -12.86
N PRO A 15 -2.26 -13.16 -14.12
CA PRO A 15 -0.92 -13.06 -14.72
C PRO A 15 -0.26 -11.70 -14.60
N ASN A 16 -1.01 -10.61 -14.65
CA ASN A 16 -0.44 -9.26 -14.58
C ASN A 16 -0.70 -8.55 -13.25
N SER A 17 -1.16 -9.27 -12.22
CA SER A 17 -1.57 -8.60 -10.99
C SER A 17 -0.39 -8.04 -10.22
N SER A 18 0.81 -8.64 -10.31
CA SER A 18 1.96 -8.09 -9.59
C SER A 18 2.35 -6.71 -10.14
N GLU A 19 2.30 -6.53 -11.46
CA GLU A 19 2.54 -5.21 -12.05
C GLU A 19 1.45 -4.22 -11.66
N ALA A 20 0.19 -4.67 -11.72
CA ALA A 20 -0.93 -3.80 -11.41
C ALA A 20 -0.90 -3.34 -9.96
N ILE A 21 -0.63 -4.25 -9.03
CA ILE A 21 -0.63 -3.88 -7.61
C ILE A 21 0.57 -3.00 -7.29
N ARG A 22 1.72 -3.24 -7.93
CA ARG A 22 2.88 -2.39 -7.76
C ARG A 22 2.56 -0.96 -8.19
N GLN A 23 1.91 -0.81 -9.33
CA GLN A 23 1.55 0.51 -9.85
C GLN A 23 0.56 1.21 -8.93
N GLU A 24 -0.44 0.48 -8.45
CA GLU A 24 -1.42 1.07 -7.53
C GLU A 24 -0.76 1.47 -6.22
N ALA A 25 0.19 0.67 -5.73
CA ALA A 25 0.91 1.02 -4.52
C ALA A 25 1.71 2.30 -4.71
N GLU A 26 2.40 2.42 -5.85
CA GLU A 26 3.16 3.64 -6.14
C GLU A 26 2.24 4.86 -6.22
N ASP A 27 1.11 4.70 -6.89
CA ASP A 27 0.16 5.80 -7.02
C ASP A 27 -0.37 6.23 -5.66
N MET A 28 -0.69 5.28 -4.81
CA MET A 28 -1.18 5.58 -3.47
C MET A 28 -0.10 6.26 -2.63
N ILE A 29 1.13 5.76 -2.69
CA ILE A 29 2.24 6.35 -1.94
C ILE A 29 2.46 7.79 -2.37
N ASN A 30 2.44 8.04 -3.68
CA ASN A 30 2.64 9.39 -4.20
C ASN A 30 1.51 10.32 -3.79
N GLU A 31 0.27 9.84 -3.84
CA GLU A 31 -0.88 10.63 -3.42
C GLU A 31 -0.79 10.97 -1.93
N LYS A 32 -0.45 9.99 -1.10
CA LYS A 32 -0.33 10.22 0.34
C LYS A 32 0.85 11.13 0.66
N HIS A 33 1.94 10.99 -0.09
CA HIS A 33 3.09 11.87 0.09
C HIS A 33 2.68 13.33 -0.13
N TYR A 34 1.86 13.57 -1.12
CA TYR A 34 1.31 14.90 -1.38
C TYR A 34 0.55 15.45 -0.18
N GLN A 35 -0.08 14.57 0.59
CA GLN A 35 -0.85 14.95 1.77
C GLN A 35 0.03 15.05 3.02
N GLY A 36 1.34 14.86 2.87
CA GLY A 36 2.27 15.00 4.00
C GLY A 36 2.65 13.69 4.67
N TYR A 37 2.14 12.56 4.17
CA TYR A 37 2.53 11.26 4.71
C TYR A 37 3.95 10.92 4.27
N ARG A 38 4.63 10.12 5.10
CA ARG A 38 5.98 9.63 4.78
C ARG A 38 5.95 8.11 4.76
N LEU A 39 6.55 7.53 3.73
CA LEU A 39 6.61 6.09 3.57
C LEU A 39 7.58 5.49 4.59
N ILE A 40 7.13 4.47 5.32
CA ILE A 40 7.97 3.71 6.22
C ILE A 40 8.31 2.38 5.59
N ASN A 41 7.30 1.67 5.09
CA ASN A 41 7.51 0.32 4.58
C ASN A 41 6.40 -0.07 3.62
N VAL A 42 6.74 -0.93 2.66
CA VAL A 42 5.78 -1.52 1.74
C VAL A 42 6.06 -3.02 1.70
N ASP A 43 5.02 -3.82 1.93
CA ASP A 43 5.10 -5.28 1.84
C ASP A 43 4.09 -5.79 0.84
N PHE A 44 4.50 -6.79 0.06
CA PHE A 44 3.60 -7.50 -0.84
C PHE A 44 3.46 -8.93 -0.38
N ASP A 45 2.25 -9.46 -0.41
CA ASP A 45 1.98 -10.80 0.03
C ASP A 45 1.01 -11.47 -0.94
N VAL A 46 1.23 -12.75 -1.18
CA VAL A 46 0.38 -13.53 -2.09
C VAL A 46 -0.34 -14.57 -1.26
N ALA A 47 -1.66 -14.54 -1.27
CA ALA A 47 -2.49 -15.53 -0.63
C ALA A 47 -3.03 -16.48 -1.69
N ASP A 48 -2.23 -17.47 -2.07
CA ASP A 48 -2.57 -18.40 -3.15
C ASP A 48 -3.89 -19.10 -2.91
N ASN A 49 -4.14 -19.51 -1.68
CA ASN A 49 -5.37 -20.23 -1.34
C ASN A 49 -6.61 -19.39 -1.56
N ALA A 50 -6.49 -18.09 -1.35
CA ALA A 50 -7.61 -17.18 -1.52
C ALA A 50 -7.66 -16.57 -2.91
N GLY A 51 -6.60 -16.71 -3.71
CA GLY A 51 -6.53 -16.15 -5.05
C GLY A 51 -6.35 -14.64 -5.07
N TYR A 52 -5.68 -14.09 -4.07
CA TYR A 52 -5.46 -12.65 -3.97
C TYR A 52 -4.01 -12.32 -3.74
N ILE A 53 -3.64 -11.11 -4.17
CA ILE A 53 -2.34 -10.52 -3.85
C ILE A 53 -2.61 -9.22 -3.07
N TYR A 54 -1.81 -8.99 -2.06
CA TYR A 54 -1.99 -7.85 -1.15
C TYR A 54 -0.76 -6.97 -1.15
N ALA A 55 -1.00 -5.66 -0.98
CA ALA A 55 0.06 -4.71 -0.68
C ALA A 55 -0.29 -4.03 0.63
N PHE A 56 0.66 -4.03 1.57
CA PHE A 56 0.50 -3.35 2.85
C PHE A 56 1.48 -2.20 2.88
N ILE A 57 0.97 -0.99 2.96
CA ILE A 57 1.76 0.23 2.91
C ILE A 57 1.69 0.89 4.26
N THR A 58 2.82 0.92 4.96
CA THR A 58 2.91 1.55 6.27
C THR A 58 3.45 2.96 6.10
N MET A 59 2.70 3.95 6.54
CA MET A 59 3.08 5.35 6.37
C MET A 59 2.96 6.09 7.68
N LYS A 60 3.85 7.04 7.87
CA LYS A 60 3.80 7.94 9.00
C LYS A 60 2.86 9.09 8.67
N ARG A 61 1.93 9.38 9.58
CA ARG A 61 0.96 10.46 9.39
C ARG A 61 1.66 11.81 9.36
N PRO A 62 1.09 12.76 8.62
CA PRO A 62 1.65 14.11 8.65
C PRO A 62 1.50 14.74 10.02
N ASN A 63 2.44 15.60 10.36
CA ASN A 63 2.32 16.40 11.58
C ASN A 63 1.30 17.49 11.32
N THR A 64 0.23 17.46 12.10
CA THR A 64 -0.80 18.48 12.01
C THR A 64 -0.95 19.14 13.35
N TYR A 65 -0.87 20.44 13.36
CA TYR A 65 -1.02 21.23 14.56
C TYR A 65 -2.04 22.31 14.32
#